data_345d7de2b3fcaa036f4b314fc2497687
#
_entry.id   345d7de2b3fcaa036f4b314fc2497687
#
_cell.length_a   1.000
_cell.length_b   1.000
_cell.length_c   1.000
_cell.angle_alpha   90.00
_cell.angle_beta   90.00
_cell.angle_gamma   90.00
#
_symmetry.space_group_name_H-M   'P 1'
#
loop_
_entity.id
_entity.type
_entity.pdbx_description
1 polymer ?
#
loop_
_entity_poly.entity_id
_entity_poly.type
_entity_poly.pdbx_seq_one_letter_code
_entity_poly.pdbx_strand_id
1 'polypeptide(L)'
;MSKKLAITLASVTLLLLVGIAPIVAHHAFSAEFDATKPVALRGKITKMEWINPHAWMHIDVTTEDGTGQSWMIEAGPPGALVRRGWKKDSVTPGTEVLVEGYQAIDNAFRANGRDVTFPDGTRLFAGSSGTGAPRDGRDVTEPE
;
A
#
# COMPACT_ATOMS: atom_id res chain seq x y z
N MET A 1 -25.42 -24.50 -31.74
CA MET A 1 -24.02 -24.54 -31.29
C MET A 1 -23.75 -25.90 -30.64
N SER A 2 -22.70 -26.60 -31.06
CA SER A 2 -22.41 -27.92 -30.48
C SER A 2 -21.89 -27.76 -29.02
N LYS A 3 -22.18 -28.75 -28.15
CA LYS A 3 -21.72 -28.74 -26.75
C LYS A 3 -20.19 -28.60 -26.66
N LYS A 4 -19.44 -29.19 -27.60
CA LYS A 4 -17.98 -29.08 -27.69
C LYS A 4 -17.53 -27.63 -27.94
N LEU A 5 -18.17 -26.92 -28.86
CA LEU A 5 -17.86 -25.53 -29.16
C LEU A 5 -18.14 -24.60 -27.95
N ALA A 6 -19.23 -24.84 -27.23
CA ALA A 6 -19.57 -24.07 -26.02
C ALA A 6 -18.54 -24.28 -24.90
N ILE A 7 -18.07 -25.52 -24.68
CA ILE A 7 -17.05 -25.83 -23.68
C ILE A 7 -15.71 -25.18 -24.06
N THR A 8 -15.32 -25.23 -25.32
CA THR A 8 -14.06 -24.62 -25.79
C THR A 8 -14.09 -23.10 -25.62
N LEU A 9 -15.19 -22.43 -25.98
CA LEU A 9 -15.36 -21.00 -25.80
C LEU A 9 -15.31 -20.62 -24.31
N ALA A 10 -15.99 -21.35 -23.43
CA ALA A 10 -15.97 -21.11 -22.01
C ALA A 10 -14.56 -21.25 -21.40
N SER A 11 -13.80 -22.29 -21.84
CA SER A 11 -12.43 -22.51 -21.37
C SER A 11 -11.47 -21.41 -21.83
N VAL A 12 -11.57 -20.93 -23.06
CA VAL A 12 -10.75 -19.83 -23.58
C VAL A 12 -11.06 -18.53 -22.85
N THR A 13 -12.35 -18.24 -22.61
CA THR A 13 -12.76 -17.04 -21.86
C THR A 13 -12.24 -17.08 -20.42
N LEU A 14 -12.30 -18.22 -19.75
CA LEU A 14 -11.77 -18.39 -18.39
C LEU A 14 -10.26 -18.20 -18.33
N LEU A 15 -9.50 -18.72 -19.30
CA LEU A 15 -8.05 -18.54 -19.39
C LEU A 15 -7.66 -17.08 -19.62
N LEU A 16 -8.41 -16.36 -20.46
CA LEU A 16 -8.19 -14.92 -20.69
C LEU A 16 -8.45 -14.08 -19.42
N LEU A 17 -9.49 -14.40 -18.65
CA LEU A 17 -9.82 -13.69 -17.41
C LEU A 17 -8.78 -13.89 -16.30
N VAL A 18 -8.20 -15.10 -16.21
CA VAL A 18 -7.14 -15.40 -15.21
C VAL A 18 -5.82 -14.69 -15.55
N GLY A 19 -5.54 -14.49 -16.85
CA GLY A 19 -4.28 -13.87 -17.30
C GLY A 19 -4.18 -12.35 -17.10
N ILE A 20 -5.32 -11.64 -16.92
CA ILE A 20 -5.32 -10.16 -16.78
C ILE A 20 -5.24 -9.67 -15.32
N ALA A 21 -5.60 -10.49 -14.35
CA ALA A 21 -5.61 -10.06 -12.94
C ALA A 21 -4.25 -9.50 -12.42
N PRO A 22 -3.09 -10.13 -12.65
CA PRO A 22 -1.80 -9.59 -12.21
C PRO A 22 -1.38 -8.32 -12.96
N ILE A 23 -1.79 -8.16 -14.22
CA ILE A 23 -1.47 -6.97 -15.03
C ILE A 23 -2.20 -5.74 -14.48
N VAL A 24 -3.44 -5.87 -14.06
CA VAL A 24 -4.22 -4.77 -13.46
C VAL A 24 -3.61 -4.30 -12.12
N ALA A 25 -3.11 -5.23 -11.31
CA ALA A 25 -2.47 -4.90 -10.03
C ALA A 25 -1.15 -4.14 -10.20
N HIS A 26 -0.32 -4.50 -11.18
CA HIS A 26 0.92 -3.79 -11.49
C HIS A 26 0.67 -2.38 -12.06
N HIS A 27 -0.40 -2.18 -12.82
CA HIS A 27 -0.77 -0.86 -13.34
C HIS A 27 -1.31 0.09 -12.26
N ALA A 28 -1.87 -0.41 -11.16
CA ALA A 28 -2.46 0.42 -10.12
C ALA A 28 -1.42 1.32 -9.44
N PHE A 29 -0.25 0.78 -9.02
CA PHE A 29 0.81 1.58 -8.40
C PHE A 29 1.33 2.67 -9.37
N SER A 30 1.81 2.29 -10.55
CA SER A 30 2.41 3.21 -11.52
C SER A 30 1.43 4.21 -12.14
N ALA A 31 0.12 4.02 -11.93
CA ALA A 31 -0.90 4.99 -12.33
C ALA A 31 -1.07 6.13 -11.31
N GLU A 32 -0.73 5.88 -10.04
CA GLU A 32 -0.97 6.84 -8.95
C GLU A 32 0.31 7.30 -8.24
N PHE A 33 1.34 6.44 -8.17
CA PHE A 33 2.56 6.69 -7.40
C PHE A 33 3.82 6.60 -8.26
N ASP A 34 4.83 7.38 -7.88
CA ASP A 34 6.09 7.50 -8.60
C ASP A 34 7.23 6.79 -7.86
N ALA A 35 7.68 5.66 -8.41
CA ALA A 35 8.79 4.87 -7.84
C ALA A 35 10.12 5.64 -7.76
N THR A 36 10.26 6.74 -8.50
CA THR A 36 11.45 7.61 -8.47
C THR A 36 11.37 8.72 -7.43
N LYS A 37 10.23 8.83 -6.72
CA LYS A 37 10.00 9.81 -5.64
C LYS A 37 9.84 9.11 -4.28
N PRO A 38 10.91 8.51 -3.72
CA PRO A 38 10.84 7.95 -2.38
C PRO A 38 10.61 9.05 -1.35
N VAL A 39 9.81 8.74 -0.33
CA VAL A 39 9.57 9.62 0.81
C VAL A 39 9.88 8.91 2.12
N ALA A 40 10.34 9.68 3.11
CA ALA A 40 10.50 9.27 4.50
C ALA A 40 9.84 10.33 5.39
N LEU A 41 8.65 10.02 5.89
CA LEU A 41 7.77 10.97 6.56
C LEU A 41 7.69 10.64 8.05
N ARG A 42 8.25 11.50 8.89
CA ARG A 42 8.07 11.42 10.35
C ARG A 42 6.88 12.27 10.75
N GLY A 43 5.88 11.64 11.34
CA GLY A 43 4.66 12.34 11.71
C GLY A 43 3.87 11.62 12.77
N LYS A 44 2.76 12.23 13.17
CA LYS A 44 1.81 11.65 14.13
C LYS A 44 0.57 11.15 13.42
N ILE A 45 0.15 9.94 13.72
CA ILE A 45 -1.10 9.39 13.21
C ILE A 45 -2.26 10.25 13.70
N THR A 46 -3.10 10.70 12.81
CA THR A 46 -4.36 11.39 13.11
C THR A 46 -5.56 10.49 12.96
N LYS A 47 -5.50 9.52 12.00
CA LYS A 47 -6.58 8.58 11.72
C LYS A 47 -6.04 7.33 11.04
N MET A 48 -6.64 6.17 11.30
CA MET A 48 -6.44 4.95 10.52
C MET A 48 -7.78 4.41 10.03
N GLU A 49 -7.92 4.26 8.72
CA GLU A 49 -9.11 3.71 8.06
C GLU A 49 -8.83 2.28 7.63
N TRP A 50 -9.51 1.33 8.28
CA TRP A 50 -9.42 -0.10 8.00
C TRP A 50 -10.49 -0.51 6.98
N ILE A 51 -10.34 -0.06 5.73
CA ILE A 51 -11.30 -0.30 4.64
C ILE A 51 -10.68 -1.11 3.50
N ASN A 52 -11.51 -1.82 2.75
CA ASN A 52 -11.09 -2.52 1.53
C ASN A 52 -11.31 -1.61 0.31
N PRO A 53 -10.51 -1.72 -0.75
CA PRO A 53 -9.41 -2.67 -0.94
C PRO A 53 -8.11 -2.27 -0.24
N HIS A 54 -7.94 -0.99 0.16
CA HIS A 54 -6.74 -0.47 0.79
C HIS A 54 -7.08 0.25 2.08
N ALA A 55 -6.29 -0.02 3.13
CA ALA A 55 -6.32 0.78 4.35
C ALA A 55 -5.63 2.13 4.10
N TRP A 56 -6.01 3.17 4.85
CA TRP A 56 -5.42 4.49 4.77
C TRP A 56 -4.98 4.97 6.14
N MET A 57 -3.72 5.38 6.24
CA MET A 57 -3.17 6.03 7.42
C MET A 57 -3.04 7.52 7.14
N HIS A 58 -3.63 8.35 7.98
CA HIS A 58 -3.48 9.80 7.94
C HIS A 58 -2.46 10.21 8.98
N ILE A 59 -1.47 10.99 8.58
CA ILE A 59 -0.43 11.50 9.48
C ILE A 59 -0.23 13.00 9.30
N ASP A 60 0.02 13.71 10.37
CA ASP A 60 0.49 15.08 10.34
C ASP A 60 2.01 15.10 10.48
N VAL A 61 2.66 15.70 9.50
CA VAL A 61 4.11 15.86 9.40
C VAL A 61 4.44 17.32 9.61
N THR A 62 5.44 17.62 10.42
CA THR A 62 6.03 18.95 10.50
C THR A 62 7.35 18.95 9.75
N THR A 63 7.48 19.78 8.75
CA THR A 63 8.69 19.94 7.96
C THR A 63 9.77 20.69 8.72
N GLU A 64 11.01 20.70 8.25
CA GLU A 64 12.14 21.37 8.91
C GLU A 64 11.93 22.89 9.08
N ASP A 65 11.19 23.52 8.15
CA ASP A 65 10.81 24.94 8.23
C ASP A 65 9.61 25.22 9.15
N GLY A 66 9.08 24.19 9.83
CA GLY A 66 7.95 24.29 10.74
C GLY A 66 6.57 24.24 10.07
N THR A 67 6.51 24.05 8.75
CA THR A 67 5.23 23.93 8.03
C THR A 67 4.57 22.59 8.33
N GLY A 68 3.28 22.64 8.69
CA GLY A 68 2.46 21.44 8.87
C GLY A 68 1.94 20.90 7.54
N GLN A 69 2.01 19.58 7.35
CA GLN A 69 1.49 18.88 6.18
C GLN A 69 0.68 17.67 6.63
N SER A 70 -0.56 17.56 6.15
CA SER A 70 -1.38 16.36 6.38
C SER A 70 -1.24 15.40 5.20
N TRP A 71 -0.71 14.23 5.47
CA TRP A 71 -0.45 13.19 4.46
C TRP A 71 -1.45 12.04 4.57
N MET A 72 -1.83 11.50 3.41
CA MET A 72 -2.59 10.26 3.29
C MET A 72 -1.68 9.15 2.79
N ILE A 73 -1.54 8.10 3.57
CA ILE A 73 -0.67 6.96 3.26
C ILE A 73 -1.54 5.76 2.91
N GLU A 74 -1.47 5.34 1.65
CA GLU A 74 -2.10 4.10 1.21
C GLU A 74 -1.34 2.90 1.76
N ALA A 75 -2.05 1.97 2.38
CA ALA A 75 -1.51 0.71 2.86
C ALA A 75 -2.23 -0.47 2.21
N GLY A 76 -1.76 -1.68 2.46
CA GLY A 76 -2.39 -2.88 1.96
C GLY A 76 -3.79 -3.14 2.53
N PRO A 77 -4.48 -4.18 2.04
CA PRO A 77 -5.79 -4.57 2.57
C PRO A 77 -5.73 -4.87 4.07
N PRO A 78 -6.74 -4.49 4.86
CA PRO A 78 -6.76 -4.71 6.32
C PRO A 78 -6.41 -6.12 6.76
N GLY A 79 -6.96 -7.14 6.09
CA GLY A 79 -6.67 -8.53 6.40
C GLY A 79 -5.21 -8.94 6.14
N ALA A 80 -4.53 -8.33 5.16
CA ALA A 80 -3.11 -8.56 4.90
C ALA A 80 -2.25 -7.90 5.97
N LEU A 81 -2.56 -6.68 6.37
CA LEU A 81 -1.86 -5.95 7.42
C LEU A 81 -1.92 -6.72 8.76
N VAL A 82 -3.10 -7.18 9.16
CA VAL A 82 -3.27 -7.96 10.40
C VAL A 82 -2.43 -9.24 10.38
N ARG A 83 -2.38 -9.97 9.26
CA ARG A 83 -1.52 -11.17 9.13
C ARG A 83 -0.02 -10.86 9.21
N ARG A 84 0.39 -9.62 8.92
CA ARG A 84 1.77 -9.13 9.02
C ARG A 84 2.12 -8.51 10.36
N GLY A 85 1.25 -8.67 11.36
CA GLY A 85 1.51 -8.19 12.72
C GLY A 85 0.95 -6.81 13.05
N TRP A 86 0.25 -6.15 12.13
CA TRP A 86 -0.45 -4.91 12.44
C TRP A 86 -1.58 -5.14 13.43
N LYS A 87 -1.64 -4.31 14.46
CA LYS A 87 -2.70 -4.31 15.46
C LYS A 87 -3.46 -3.00 15.43
N LYS A 88 -4.78 -3.06 15.55
CA LYS A 88 -5.61 -1.84 15.52
C LYS A 88 -5.31 -0.89 16.65
N ASP A 89 -4.91 -1.38 17.80
CA ASP A 89 -4.55 -0.63 19.00
C ASP A 89 -3.15 0.01 18.92
N SER A 90 -2.27 -0.43 18.03
CA SER A 90 -0.94 0.16 17.85
C SER A 90 -0.92 1.37 16.89
N VAL A 91 -1.99 1.60 16.13
CA VAL A 91 -2.11 2.69 15.16
C VAL A 91 -3.16 3.73 15.60
N THR A 92 -3.08 4.14 16.84
CA THR A 92 -4.01 5.11 17.42
C THR A 92 -3.58 6.56 17.13
N PRO A 93 -4.53 7.51 17.07
CA PRO A 93 -4.20 8.93 16.96
C PRO A 93 -3.19 9.37 18.01
N GLY A 94 -2.22 10.19 17.59
CA GLY A 94 -1.11 10.66 18.43
C GLY A 94 0.14 9.77 18.40
N THR A 95 0.06 8.53 17.91
CA THR A 95 1.24 7.66 17.74
C THR A 95 2.20 8.29 16.73
N GLU A 96 3.44 8.48 17.11
CA GLU A 96 4.50 8.96 16.24
C GLU A 96 5.04 7.80 15.39
N VAL A 97 5.21 8.00 14.08
CA VAL A 97 5.70 6.98 13.16
C VAL A 97 6.68 7.58 12.15
N LEU A 98 7.57 6.74 11.64
CA LEU A 98 8.31 7.00 10.41
C LEU A 98 7.71 6.15 9.30
N VAL A 99 7.16 6.78 8.28
CA VAL A 99 6.60 6.12 7.10
C VAL A 99 7.57 6.28 5.94
N GLU A 100 8.00 5.16 5.37
CA GLU A 100 8.76 5.11 4.12
C GLU A 100 7.85 4.62 3.00
N GLY A 101 8.02 5.20 1.80
CA GLY A 101 7.17 4.86 0.67
C GLY A 101 7.46 5.70 -0.56
N TYR A 102 6.45 5.88 -1.41
CA TYR A 102 6.57 6.59 -2.68
C TYR A 102 5.46 7.63 -2.85
N GLN A 103 5.83 8.85 -3.22
CA GLN A 103 4.87 9.94 -3.36
C GLN A 103 3.96 9.76 -4.60
N ALA A 104 2.79 10.34 -4.54
CA ALA A 104 1.88 10.43 -5.68
C ALA A 104 2.50 11.22 -6.86
N ILE A 105 2.16 10.82 -8.07
CA ILE A 105 2.67 11.42 -9.33
C ILE A 105 2.35 12.90 -9.41
N ASP A 106 1.16 13.30 -8.95
CA ASP A 106 0.66 14.67 -8.95
C ASP A 106 1.29 15.58 -7.86
N ASN A 107 2.25 15.06 -7.10
CA ASN A 107 2.89 15.72 -5.96
C ASN A 107 1.94 16.08 -4.80
N ALA A 108 0.75 15.52 -4.75
CA ALA A 108 -0.12 15.64 -3.58
C ALA A 108 0.57 15.06 -2.33
N PHE A 109 0.13 15.49 -1.14
CA PHE A 109 0.53 14.91 0.14
C PHE A 109 -0.13 13.53 0.33
N ARG A 110 0.18 12.64 -0.59
CA ARG A 110 -0.28 11.25 -0.64
C ARG A 110 0.88 10.35 -1.03
N ALA A 111 1.00 9.22 -0.36
CA ALA A 111 2.05 8.24 -0.65
C ALA A 111 1.51 6.81 -0.58
N ASN A 112 2.11 5.91 -1.35
CA ASN A 112 1.99 4.48 -1.14
C ASN A 112 2.97 4.08 -0.04
N GLY A 113 2.46 3.65 1.10
CA GLY A 113 3.25 3.24 2.25
C GLY A 113 3.90 1.90 2.00
N ARG A 114 5.22 1.83 2.24
CA ARG A 114 5.98 0.59 2.17
C ARG A 114 6.26 0.05 3.56
N ASP A 115 6.96 0.81 4.37
CA ASP A 115 7.36 0.43 5.72
C ASP A 115 6.91 1.50 6.72
N VAL A 116 6.52 1.04 7.91
CA VAL A 116 6.19 1.92 9.03
C VAL A 116 6.99 1.49 10.24
N THR A 117 7.80 2.42 10.78
CA THR A 117 8.55 2.22 12.02
C THR A 117 7.85 2.94 13.16
N PHE A 118 7.58 2.22 14.24
CA PHE A 118 6.93 2.68 15.45
C PHE A 118 7.94 3.16 16.51
N PRO A 119 7.49 3.87 17.58
CA PRO A 119 8.39 4.41 18.60
C PRO A 119 9.21 3.36 19.35
N ASP A 120 8.71 2.15 19.47
CA ASP A 120 9.39 1.00 20.11
C ASP A 120 10.45 0.35 19.21
N GLY A 121 10.63 0.88 17.99
CA GLY A 121 11.54 0.32 16.98
C GLY A 121 10.93 -0.80 16.13
N THR A 122 9.70 -1.21 16.41
CA THR A 122 8.99 -2.18 15.56
C THR A 122 8.82 -1.61 14.17
N ARG A 123 9.22 -2.37 13.15
CA ARG A 123 9.04 -2.03 11.74
C ARG A 123 8.12 -3.05 11.08
N LEU A 124 7.06 -2.56 10.44
CA LEU A 124 6.06 -3.40 9.78
C LEU A 124 5.91 -2.99 8.31
N PHE A 125 5.83 -3.99 7.45
CA PHE A 125 5.51 -3.77 6.05
C PHE A 125 4.05 -3.32 5.90
N ALA A 126 3.85 -2.15 5.30
CA ALA A 126 2.52 -1.55 5.08
C ALA A 126 1.98 -1.79 3.68
N GLY A 127 2.83 -2.17 2.74
CA GLY A 127 2.48 -2.29 1.33
C GLY A 127 1.51 -3.43 1.02
N SER A 128 1.10 -3.49 -0.24
CA SER A 128 0.29 -4.59 -0.79
C SER A 128 1.13 -5.39 -1.77
N SER A 129 1.14 -6.72 -1.62
CA SER A 129 1.75 -7.59 -2.61
C SER A 129 1.01 -7.47 -3.94
N GLY A 130 1.75 -7.36 -5.04
CA GLY A 130 1.18 -7.28 -6.38
C GLY A 130 0.73 -5.90 -6.82
N THR A 131 0.99 -4.83 -6.05
CA THR A 131 0.72 -3.44 -6.49
C THR A 131 1.71 -2.93 -7.53
N GLY A 132 2.87 -3.59 -7.66
CA GLY A 132 3.96 -3.15 -8.54
C GLY A 132 4.89 -2.11 -7.91
N ALA A 133 4.73 -1.81 -6.62
CA ALA A 133 5.68 -0.99 -5.89
C ALA A 133 7.07 -1.66 -5.87
N PRO A 134 8.16 -0.90 -5.98
CA PRO A 134 9.52 -1.46 -5.94
C PRO A 134 9.78 -2.20 -4.63
N ARG A 135 10.47 -3.34 -4.73
CA ARG A 135 10.98 -4.11 -3.60
C ARG A 135 12.41 -3.70 -3.30
N ASP A 136 12.76 -3.55 -2.04
CA ASP A 136 14.14 -3.28 -1.64
C ASP A 136 14.80 -4.42 -0.84
N GLY A 137 14.04 -5.48 -0.53
CA GLY A 137 14.52 -6.66 0.17
C GLY A 137 14.95 -6.43 1.62
N ARG A 138 14.67 -5.25 2.19
CA ARG A 138 15.04 -4.91 3.57
C ARG A 138 14.08 -5.46 4.61
N ASP A 139 12.85 -5.76 4.20
CA ASP A 139 11.81 -6.24 5.08
C ASP A 139 11.51 -7.73 4.81
N VAL A 140 11.82 -8.57 5.81
CA VAL A 140 11.57 -10.02 5.76
C VAL A 140 10.08 -10.37 5.74
N THR A 141 9.20 -9.44 6.06
CA THR A 141 7.75 -9.61 6.03
C THR A 141 7.15 -9.22 4.68
N GLU A 142 7.96 -8.68 3.78
CA GLU A 142 7.55 -8.38 2.41
C GLU A 142 7.36 -9.69 1.64
N PRO A 143 6.15 -9.99 1.13
CA PRO A 143 5.91 -11.22 0.39
C PRO A 143 6.69 -11.24 -0.93
N GLU A 144 7.18 -12.42 -1.28
CA GLU A 144 7.81 -12.71 -2.58
C GLU A 144 6.86 -12.54 -3.77
#